data_a980c940e4730e097a330d98ad081051
#
_entry.id   a980c940e4730e097a330d98ad081051
#
_cell.length_a   1.000
_cell.length_b   1.000
_cell.length_c   1.000
_cell.angle_alpha   90.00
_cell.angle_beta   90.00
_cell.angle_gamma   90.00
#
_symmetry.space_group_name_H-M   'P 1'
#
loop_
_entity.id
_entity.type
_entity.pdbx_description
1 polymer ?
#
loop_
_entity_poly.entity_id
_entity_poly.type
_entity_poly.pdbx_seq_one_letter_code
_entity_poly.pdbx_strand_id
1 'polypeptide(L)'
;MSGATLTYVLVTPARNEESFIEATIRSVVAQTVRPERWVIVSDGSTDGTDEIVRRYTRQFSWIELLRMPEHRDRQFAAKANCFAAGYERLKSLDFDLVGNLDADITFGPDYYEFLLGKFSERPKLGVTGTPFVEDATQPDSHSYAHGAANLTHVSGACQIFRRKCFADVGGYVAIKGGAIDWIAVTTARMKGWETRTFVEKVCFHHRKIGTGNHSPLMARFHYGRKAYYVGGHPLWETLRGFFQIKESPLLLGGLYFIGGYWWACLTRMHRPVSRELMAFHRAEQMARLRNLWRRPQKSRDAGVAVPSGKGV
;
A
#
# COMPACT_ATOMS: atom_id res chain seq x y z
N MET A 1 1.38 12.72 -30.97
CA MET A 1 2.71 12.70 -30.32
C MET A 1 2.81 11.36 -29.60
N SER A 2 3.63 10.42 -30.12
CA SER A 2 3.91 9.17 -29.43
C SER A 2 4.71 9.51 -28.17
N GLY A 3 4.03 9.61 -27.02
CA GLY A 3 4.71 9.75 -25.74
C GLY A 3 5.54 8.49 -25.51
N ALA A 4 6.80 8.64 -25.15
CA ALA A 4 7.65 7.52 -24.75
C ALA A 4 6.90 6.69 -23.69
N THR A 5 6.82 5.39 -23.89
CA THR A 5 6.20 4.48 -22.93
C THR A 5 7.07 4.49 -21.68
N LEU A 6 6.46 4.81 -20.50
CA LEU A 6 7.17 4.80 -19.24
C LEU A 6 7.71 3.39 -18.95
N THR A 7 8.93 3.32 -18.48
CA THR A 7 9.60 2.08 -18.08
C THR A 7 9.54 1.88 -16.57
N TYR A 8 9.56 0.62 -16.11
CA TYR A 8 9.52 0.35 -14.69
C TYR A 8 10.37 -0.86 -14.29
N VAL A 9 10.76 -0.86 -13.03
CA VAL A 9 11.46 -1.96 -12.38
C VAL A 9 10.69 -2.41 -11.14
N LEU A 10 10.89 -3.68 -10.73
CA LEU A 10 10.23 -4.25 -9.57
C LEU A 10 11.23 -4.78 -8.55
N VAL A 11 10.86 -4.70 -7.28
CA VAL A 11 11.49 -5.40 -6.16
C VAL A 11 10.42 -6.16 -5.39
N THR A 12 10.68 -7.44 -5.13
CA THR A 12 9.81 -8.31 -4.32
C THR A 12 10.58 -8.89 -3.16
N PRO A 13 10.39 -8.37 -1.92
CA PRO A 13 10.83 -9.08 -0.72
C PRO A 13 10.05 -10.38 -0.54
N ALA A 14 10.75 -11.51 -0.35
CA ALA A 14 10.15 -12.82 -0.16
C ALA A 14 10.81 -13.55 1.02
N ARG A 15 10.01 -14.17 1.88
CA ARG A 15 10.50 -15.04 2.95
C ARG A 15 9.54 -16.18 3.23
N ASN A 16 9.94 -17.39 2.86
CA ASN A 16 9.12 -18.59 2.99
C ASN A 16 7.76 -18.43 2.29
N GLU A 17 7.82 -18.21 0.98
CA GLU A 17 6.67 -17.93 0.11
C GLU A 17 6.47 -19.03 -0.96
N GLU A 18 6.96 -20.27 -0.73
CA GLU A 18 6.86 -21.36 -1.70
C GLU A 18 5.44 -21.63 -2.19
N SER A 19 4.43 -21.38 -1.31
CA SER A 19 3.02 -21.59 -1.65
C SER A 19 2.43 -20.52 -2.60
N PHE A 20 3.05 -19.35 -2.72
CA PHE A 20 2.44 -18.20 -3.41
C PHE A 20 3.32 -17.58 -4.49
N ILE A 21 4.66 -17.61 -4.30
CA ILE A 21 5.61 -16.89 -5.16
C ILE A 21 5.49 -17.29 -6.64
N GLU A 22 5.19 -18.53 -6.94
CA GLU A 22 5.04 -18.97 -8.33
C GLU A 22 3.86 -18.30 -9.02
N ALA A 23 2.71 -18.17 -8.34
CA ALA A 23 1.55 -17.48 -8.88
C ALA A 23 1.85 -15.98 -9.13
N THR A 24 2.56 -15.34 -8.18
CA THR A 24 3.04 -13.96 -8.34
C THR A 24 3.95 -13.83 -9.56
N ILE A 25 4.94 -14.72 -9.73
CA ILE A 25 5.85 -14.68 -10.88
C ILE A 25 5.07 -14.84 -12.19
N ARG A 26 4.17 -15.79 -12.27
CA ARG A 26 3.34 -16.00 -13.46
C ARG A 26 2.50 -14.77 -13.83
N SER A 27 1.93 -14.07 -12.82
CA SER A 27 1.13 -12.86 -13.08
C SER A 27 1.99 -11.70 -13.60
N VAL A 28 3.25 -11.58 -13.18
CA VAL A 28 4.19 -10.57 -13.70
C VAL A 28 4.70 -10.95 -15.10
N VAL A 29 5.03 -12.23 -15.33
CA VAL A 29 5.47 -12.71 -16.65
C VAL A 29 4.38 -12.53 -17.72
N ALA A 30 3.10 -12.67 -17.33
CA ALA A 30 1.94 -12.52 -18.21
C ALA A 30 1.57 -11.06 -18.52
N GLN A 31 2.27 -10.06 -17.98
CA GLN A 31 1.93 -8.65 -18.20
C GLN A 31 2.12 -8.23 -19.66
N THR A 32 1.18 -7.42 -20.17
CA THR A 32 1.27 -6.77 -21.50
C THR A 32 2.47 -5.84 -21.59
N VAL A 33 2.78 -5.13 -20.51
CA VAL A 33 4.00 -4.33 -20.35
C VAL A 33 4.82 -4.94 -19.22
N ARG A 34 5.98 -5.51 -19.55
CA ARG A 34 6.88 -6.15 -18.58
C ARG A 34 7.84 -5.15 -17.97
N PRO A 35 8.32 -5.41 -16.72
CA PRO A 35 9.38 -4.60 -16.13
C PRO A 35 10.70 -4.76 -16.89
N GLU A 36 11.51 -3.70 -16.95
CA GLU A 36 12.88 -3.76 -17.47
C GLU A 36 13.76 -4.72 -16.67
N ARG A 37 13.56 -4.75 -15.37
CA ARG A 37 14.23 -5.66 -14.43
C ARG A 37 13.35 -5.90 -13.22
N TRP A 38 13.37 -7.11 -12.72
CA TRP A 38 12.71 -7.52 -11.49
C TRP A 38 13.69 -8.26 -10.57
N VAL A 39 13.91 -7.72 -9.36
CA VAL A 39 14.74 -8.36 -8.33
C VAL A 39 13.83 -8.96 -7.26
N ILE A 40 13.84 -10.27 -7.14
CA ILE A 40 13.20 -10.99 -6.04
C ILE A 40 14.24 -11.19 -4.97
N VAL A 41 14.01 -10.61 -3.79
CA VAL A 41 14.94 -10.64 -2.67
C VAL A 41 14.48 -11.66 -1.65
N SER A 42 15.17 -12.80 -1.60
CA SER A 42 14.92 -13.85 -0.60
C SER A 42 15.56 -13.48 0.72
N ASP A 43 14.72 -13.24 1.74
CA ASP A 43 15.12 -12.84 3.09
C ASP A 43 15.44 -14.08 3.96
N GLY A 44 16.45 -14.85 3.55
CA GLY A 44 16.86 -16.07 4.24
C GLY A 44 15.78 -17.15 4.23
N SER A 45 15.07 -17.36 3.10
CA SER A 45 14.09 -18.43 2.98
C SER A 45 14.72 -19.80 3.20
N THR A 46 13.99 -20.68 3.87
CA THR A 46 14.39 -22.05 4.23
C THR A 46 13.48 -23.11 3.60
N ASP A 47 12.46 -22.69 2.85
CA ASP A 47 11.53 -23.53 2.08
C ASP A 47 11.91 -23.55 0.58
N GLY A 48 11.01 -24.02 -0.28
CA GLY A 48 11.17 -24.09 -1.73
C GLY A 48 11.15 -22.76 -2.47
N THR A 49 11.03 -21.60 -1.81
CA THR A 49 10.93 -20.28 -2.44
C THR A 49 12.06 -20.02 -3.43
N ASP A 50 13.31 -20.20 -3.00
CA ASP A 50 14.49 -19.91 -3.83
C ASP A 50 14.57 -20.80 -5.07
N GLU A 51 14.20 -22.08 -4.92
CA GLU A 51 14.23 -23.03 -6.04
C GLU A 51 13.18 -22.68 -7.10
N ILE A 52 11.99 -22.27 -6.66
CA ILE A 52 10.94 -21.78 -7.56
C ILE A 52 11.45 -20.57 -8.33
N VAL A 53 12.00 -19.55 -7.66
CA VAL A 53 12.51 -18.34 -8.32
C VAL A 53 13.62 -18.69 -9.31
N ARG A 54 14.60 -19.57 -8.96
CA ARG A 54 15.69 -19.98 -9.86
C ARG A 54 15.20 -20.62 -11.14
N ARG A 55 14.07 -21.36 -11.14
CA ARG A 55 13.48 -21.91 -12.37
C ARG A 55 13.11 -20.79 -13.35
N TYR A 56 12.60 -19.67 -12.86
CA TYR A 56 12.20 -18.53 -13.69
C TYR A 56 13.38 -17.64 -14.08
N THR A 57 14.42 -17.50 -13.26
CA THR A 57 15.63 -16.75 -13.66
C THR A 57 16.38 -17.42 -14.82
N ARG A 58 16.26 -18.74 -14.98
CA ARG A 58 16.82 -19.48 -16.14
C ARG A 58 16.04 -19.23 -17.44
N GLN A 59 14.76 -18.88 -17.34
CA GLN A 59 13.88 -18.67 -18.49
C GLN A 59 13.80 -17.18 -18.88
N PHE A 60 13.92 -16.29 -17.93
CA PHE A 60 13.73 -14.86 -18.11
C PHE A 60 14.93 -14.08 -17.56
N SER A 61 15.77 -13.56 -18.44
CA SER A 61 17.01 -12.84 -18.11
C SER A 61 16.77 -11.51 -17.34
N TRP A 62 15.55 -10.99 -17.37
CA TRP A 62 15.15 -9.79 -16.65
C TRP A 62 14.69 -10.05 -15.20
N ILE A 63 14.60 -11.32 -14.77
CA ILE A 63 14.32 -11.71 -13.39
C ILE A 63 15.63 -12.08 -12.70
N GLU A 64 15.89 -11.51 -11.51
CA GLU A 64 17.07 -11.77 -10.70
C GLU A 64 16.64 -12.25 -9.31
N LEU A 65 17.33 -13.28 -8.78
CA LEU A 65 17.22 -13.69 -7.37
C LEU A 65 18.40 -13.11 -6.60
N LEU A 66 18.11 -12.29 -5.60
CA LEU A 66 19.08 -11.83 -4.61
C LEU A 66 18.79 -12.52 -3.28
N ARG A 67 19.75 -13.32 -2.77
CA ARG A 67 19.60 -13.98 -1.49
C ARG A 67 20.29 -13.19 -0.39
N MET A 68 19.53 -12.85 0.66
CA MET A 68 20.05 -12.26 1.89
C MET A 68 20.48 -13.37 2.87
N PRO A 69 21.41 -13.09 3.81
CA PRO A 69 21.79 -14.04 4.85
C PRO A 69 20.57 -14.49 5.68
N GLU A 70 20.61 -15.73 6.15
CA GLU A 70 19.60 -16.26 7.05
C GLU A 70 19.63 -15.54 8.40
N HIS A 71 18.46 -15.19 8.91
CA HIS A 71 18.27 -14.61 10.24
C HIS A 71 16.97 -15.09 10.89
N ARG A 72 16.94 -15.13 12.23
CA ARG A 72 15.77 -15.65 12.97
C ARG A 72 14.65 -14.63 13.15
N ASP A 73 14.98 -13.35 13.12
CA ASP A 73 14.02 -12.29 13.44
C ASP A 73 13.08 -11.98 12.28
N ARG A 74 11.78 -12.14 12.51
CA ARG A 74 10.74 -11.57 11.64
C ARG A 74 10.44 -10.14 12.09
N GLN A 75 10.90 -9.15 11.35
CA GLN A 75 10.66 -7.74 11.63
C GLN A 75 10.19 -7.02 10.36
N PHE A 76 9.29 -6.05 10.50
CA PHE A 76 8.88 -5.21 9.36
C PHE A 76 10.07 -4.43 8.77
N ALA A 77 11.09 -4.12 9.55
CA ALA A 77 12.33 -3.54 9.08
C ALA A 77 13.02 -4.41 8.02
N ALA A 78 12.90 -5.75 8.11
CA ALA A 78 13.50 -6.67 7.14
C ALA A 78 12.91 -6.44 5.73
N LYS A 79 11.60 -6.20 5.59
CA LYS A 79 10.99 -5.87 4.29
C LYS A 79 11.62 -4.62 3.66
N ALA A 80 11.83 -3.57 4.44
CA ALA A 80 12.47 -2.34 3.95
C ALA A 80 13.94 -2.57 3.56
N ASN A 81 14.68 -3.37 4.36
CA ASN A 81 16.07 -3.72 4.06
C ASN A 81 16.18 -4.57 2.79
N CYS A 82 15.29 -5.56 2.61
CA CYS A 82 15.23 -6.36 1.39
C CYS A 82 14.91 -5.50 0.17
N PHE A 83 13.93 -4.58 0.31
CA PHE A 83 13.63 -3.65 -0.77
C PHE A 83 14.85 -2.77 -1.10
N ALA A 84 15.53 -2.22 -0.10
CA ALA A 84 16.72 -1.42 -0.31
C ALA A 84 17.84 -2.22 -1.01
N ALA A 85 18.09 -3.46 -0.60
CA ALA A 85 19.07 -4.33 -1.24
C ALA A 85 18.73 -4.63 -2.71
N GLY A 86 17.45 -4.91 -3.00
CA GLY A 86 16.97 -5.09 -4.37
C GLY A 86 17.08 -3.81 -5.21
N TYR A 87 16.73 -2.67 -4.64
CA TYR A 87 16.82 -1.37 -5.31
C TYR A 87 18.26 -0.98 -5.65
N GLU A 88 19.24 -1.31 -4.79
CA GLU A 88 20.66 -1.08 -5.07
C GLU A 88 21.13 -1.77 -6.36
N ARG A 89 20.55 -2.93 -6.71
CA ARG A 89 20.83 -3.65 -7.98
C ARG A 89 20.27 -2.94 -9.20
N LEU A 90 19.25 -2.10 -9.00
CA LEU A 90 18.47 -1.46 -10.06
C LEU A 90 18.84 0.00 -10.29
N LYS A 91 19.37 0.70 -9.28
CA LYS A 91 19.54 2.16 -9.28
C LYS A 91 20.40 2.71 -10.43
N SER A 92 21.31 1.90 -11.00
CA SER A 92 22.16 2.27 -12.12
C SER A 92 21.47 2.14 -13.49
N LEU A 93 20.31 1.47 -13.55
CA LEU A 93 19.53 1.37 -14.77
C LEU A 93 18.75 2.67 -15.02
N ASP A 94 18.41 2.88 -16.29
CA ASP A 94 17.48 3.93 -16.68
C ASP A 94 16.04 3.41 -16.60
N PHE A 95 15.21 4.02 -15.76
CA PHE A 95 13.79 3.68 -15.60
C PHE A 95 13.04 4.86 -14.99
N ASP A 96 11.74 4.92 -15.26
CA ASP A 96 10.86 5.99 -14.78
C ASP A 96 10.22 5.68 -13.43
N LEU A 97 9.90 4.38 -13.20
CA LEU A 97 9.09 3.95 -12.07
C LEU A 97 9.71 2.76 -11.35
N VAL A 98 9.57 2.70 -10.03
CA VAL A 98 9.98 1.57 -9.20
C VAL A 98 8.81 1.04 -8.39
N GLY A 99 8.55 -0.27 -8.47
CA GLY A 99 7.48 -0.93 -7.75
C GLY A 99 7.98 -1.82 -6.62
N ASN A 100 7.25 -1.80 -5.49
CA ASN A 100 7.27 -2.86 -4.49
C ASN A 100 6.10 -3.78 -4.76
N LEU A 101 6.37 -5.06 -4.87
CA LEU A 101 5.37 -6.11 -5.05
C LEU A 101 5.58 -7.19 -3.99
N ASP A 102 4.55 -7.50 -3.19
CA ASP A 102 4.61 -8.59 -2.24
C ASP A 102 4.56 -9.96 -2.97
N ALA A 103 5.19 -10.97 -2.36
CA ALA A 103 5.40 -12.28 -2.97
C ALA A 103 4.15 -13.16 -3.07
N ASP A 104 3.04 -12.70 -2.51
CA ASP A 104 1.74 -13.38 -2.43
C ASP A 104 0.60 -12.59 -3.11
N ILE A 105 0.98 -11.71 -4.08
CA ILE A 105 0.06 -10.88 -4.86
C ILE A 105 -0.04 -11.38 -6.30
N THR A 106 -1.26 -11.42 -6.83
CA THR A 106 -1.52 -11.64 -8.25
C THR A 106 -2.47 -10.59 -8.82
N PHE A 107 -2.45 -10.41 -10.14
CA PHE A 107 -3.27 -9.44 -10.85
C PHE A 107 -3.46 -9.84 -12.32
N GLY A 108 -4.39 -9.17 -13.01
CA GLY A 108 -4.65 -9.37 -14.44
C GLY A 108 -3.48 -8.93 -15.34
N PRO A 109 -3.47 -9.36 -16.60
CA PRO A 109 -2.33 -9.17 -17.51
C PRO A 109 -2.08 -7.70 -17.92
N ASP A 110 -3.06 -6.83 -17.81
CA ASP A 110 -2.98 -5.40 -18.14
C ASP A 110 -2.83 -4.49 -16.92
N TYR A 111 -2.41 -5.05 -15.77
CA TYR A 111 -2.34 -4.33 -14.52
C TYR A 111 -1.31 -3.20 -14.53
N TYR A 112 -0.08 -3.50 -14.93
CA TYR A 112 0.96 -2.47 -15.01
C TYR A 112 0.74 -1.50 -16.16
N GLU A 113 0.24 -1.94 -17.31
CA GLU A 113 -0.16 -1.04 -18.40
C GLU A 113 -1.15 0.03 -17.92
N PHE A 114 -2.16 -0.38 -17.16
CA PHE A 114 -3.13 0.53 -16.53
C PHE A 114 -2.44 1.55 -15.60
N LEU A 115 -1.54 1.10 -14.71
CA LEU A 115 -0.85 2.00 -13.78
C LEU A 115 0.10 2.96 -14.50
N LEU A 116 0.82 2.50 -15.53
CA LEU A 116 1.67 3.32 -16.39
C LEU A 116 0.86 4.42 -17.09
N GLY A 117 -0.34 4.07 -17.58
CA GLY A 117 -1.29 5.04 -18.13
C GLY A 117 -1.65 6.15 -17.12
N LYS A 118 -1.93 5.78 -15.86
CA LYS A 118 -2.21 6.78 -14.80
C LYS A 118 -1.03 7.72 -14.53
N PHE A 119 0.20 7.22 -14.57
CA PHE A 119 1.39 8.07 -14.45
C PHE A 119 1.62 8.99 -15.65
N SER A 120 1.30 8.52 -16.86
CA SER A 120 1.38 9.34 -18.09
C SER A 120 0.35 10.48 -18.06
N GLU A 121 -0.88 10.19 -17.61
CA GLU A 121 -1.96 11.19 -17.49
C GLU A 121 -1.68 12.24 -16.40
N ARG A 122 -0.87 11.91 -15.38
CA ARG A 122 -0.70 12.72 -14.16
C ARG A 122 0.77 12.93 -13.81
N PRO A 123 1.42 13.98 -14.34
CA PRO A 123 2.85 14.23 -14.09
C PRO A 123 3.22 14.41 -12.62
N LYS A 124 2.27 14.88 -11.77
CA LYS A 124 2.47 15.03 -10.32
C LYS A 124 2.20 13.75 -9.52
N LEU A 125 1.70 12.69 -10.15
CA LEU A 125 1.50 11.40 -9.48
C LEU A 125 2.85 10.81 -9.09
N GLY A 126 3.09 10.73 -7.79
CA GLY A 126 4.33 10.20 -7.23
C GLY A 126 4.21 8.74 -6.81
N VAL A 127 3.05 8.34 -6.27
CA VAL A 127 2.80 6.97 -5.76
C VAL A 127 1.41 6.52 -6.15
N THR A 128 1.30 5.32 -6.67
CA THR A 128 0.01 4.69 -6.94
C THR A 128 0.00 3.18 -6.70
N GLY A 129 -1.17 2.62 -6.75
CA GLY A 129 -1.51 1.20 -6.66
C GLY A 129 -3.01 1.03 -6.77
N THR A 130 -3.49 -0.16 -6.47
CA THR A 130 -4.91 -0.50 -6.48
C THR A 130 -5.33 -1.08 -5.12
N PRO A 131 -6.64 -1.22 -4.85
CA PRO A 131 -7.11 -2.04 -3.76
C PRO A 131 -6.65 -3.49 -3.92
N PHE A 132 -6.53 -4.19 -2.79
CA PHE A 132 -6.38 -5.66 -2.81
C PHE A 132 -7.65 -6.32 -2.29
N VAL A 133 -7.90 -7.53 -2.78
CA VAL A 133 -8.99 -8.43 -2.39
C VAL A 133 -8.38 -9.70 -1.83
N GLU A 134 -8.89 -10.18 -0.71
CA GLU A 134 -8.44 -11.44 -0.07
C GLU A 134 -9.29 -12.64 -0.49
N ASP A 135 -10.47 -12.41 -1.06
CA ASP A 135 -11.38 -13.44 -1.53
C ASP A 135 -11.77 -13.14 -2.98
N ALA A 136 -11.23 -13.91 -3.91
CA ALA A 136 -11.50 -13.76 -5.34
C ALA A 136 -12.97 -13.98 -5.72
N THR A 137 -13.77 -14.63 -4.86
CA THR A 137 -15.21 -14.81 -5.06
C THR A 137 -16.02 -13.56 -4.73
N GLN A 138 -15.42 -12.58 -4.05
CA GLN A 138 -16.04 -11.32 -3.65
C GLN A 138 -15.17 -10.12 -4.06
N PRO A 139 -14.99 -9.86 -5.37
CA PRO A 139 -14.11 -8.80 -5.87
C PRO A 139 -14.50 -7.40 -5.39
N ASP A 140 -15.78 -7.19 -5.07
CA ASP A 140 -16.28 -5.92 -4.53
C ASP A 140 -16.00 -5.73 -3.03
N SER A 141 -15.48 -6.75 -2.33
CA SER A 141 -15.13 -6.71 -0.90
C SER A 141 -13.74 -6.14 -0.64
N HIS A 142 -13.20 -5.33 -1.55
CA HIS A 142 -11.87 -4.75 -1.42
C HIS A 142 -11.77 -3.73 -0.27
N SER A 143 -10.54 -3.52 0.21
CA SER A 143 -10.23 -2.63 1.35
C SER A 143 -10.72 -1.18 1.22
N TYR A 144 -11.17 -0.76 0.03
CA TYR A 144 -11.69 0.57 -0.29
C TYR A 144 -13.16 0.56 -0.72
N ALA A 145 -13.89 -0.56 -0.60
CA ALA A 145 -15.30 -0.69 -1.03
C ALA A 145 -16.27 0.19 -0.23
N HIS A 146 -15.90 0.62 0.96
CA HIS A 146 -16.75 1.46 1.79
C HIS A 146 -16.39 2.94 1.60
N GLY A 147 -17.32 3.75 1.09
CA GLY A 147 -17.17 5.12 0.59
C GLY A 147 -16.50 6.19 1.46
N ALA A 148 -15.99 5.83 2.65
CA ALA A 148 -15.13 6.66 3.49
C ALA A 148 -13.63 6.35 3.29
N ALA A 149 -13.28 5.47 2.35
CA ALA A 149 -11.91 5.06 2.13
C ALA A 149 -11.01 6.23 1.69
N ASN A 150 -9.83 6.28 2.30
CA ASN A 150 -8.86 7.30 1.96
C ASN A 150 -8.07 6.91 0.71
N LEU A 151 -8.56 7.27 -0.46
CA LEU A 151 -7.92 6.99 -1.75
C LEU A 151 -6.52 7.63 -1.91
N THR A 152 -6.11 8.52 -1.00
CA THR A 152 -4.74 9.08 -1.01
C THR A 152 -3.74 8.19 -0.28
N HIS A 153 -4.19 7.15 0.41
CA HIS A 153 -3.32 6.10 0.92
C HIS A 153 -3.17 5.00 -0.15
N VAL A 154 -1.96 4.48 -0.32
CA VAL A 154 -1.64 3.39 -1.25
C VAL A 154 -1.08 2.23 -0.42
N SER A 155 -1.67 1.04 -0.57
CA SER A 155 -1.25 -0.15 0.16
C SER A 155 0.15 -0.59 -0.21
N GLY A 156 0.91 -1.07 0.79
CA GLY A 156 2.27 -1.58 0.61
C GLY A 156 2.36 -2.93 -0.13
N ALA A 157 1.23 -3.59 -0.40
CA ALA A 157 1.22 -4.88 -1.09
C ALA A 157 1.65 -4.78 -2.56
N CYS A 158 1.23 -3.70 -3.23
CA CYS A 158 1.59 -3.41 -4.61
C CYS A 158 1.64 -1.89 -4.82
N GLN A 159 2.77 -1.27 -4.46
CA GLN A 159 3.02 0.15 -4.63
C GLN A 159 3.97 0.39 -5.78
N ILE A 160 3.68 1.37 -6.62
CA ILE A 160 4.63 1.84 -7.62
C ILE A 160 4.87 3.35 -7.46
N PHE A 161 6.12 3.75 -7.50
CA PHE A 161 6.60 5.12 -7.32
C PHE A 161 7.21 5.66 -8.59
N ARG A 162 6.97 6.94 -8.88
CA ARG A 162 7.85 7.66 -9.79
C ARG A 162 9.26 7.72 -9.19
N ARG A 163 10.30 7.41 -9.99
CA ARG A 163 11.71 7.37 -9.53
C ARG A 163 12.10 8.63 -8.77
N LYS A 164 11.74 9.81 -9.31
CA LYS A 164 12.01 11.07 -8.64
C LYS A 164 11.28 11.19 -7.30
N CYS A 165 10.02 10.77 -7.21
CA CYS A 165 9.27 10.75 -5.96
C CYS A 165 9.94 9.83 -4.93
N PHE A 166 10.36 8.64 -5.34
CA PHE A 166 11.04 7.67 -4.46
C PHE A 166 12.36 8.24 -3.91
N ALA A 167 13.12 8.95 -4.74
CA ALA A 167 14.33 9.66 -4.32
C ALA A 167 14.02 10.81 -3.34
N ASP A 168 13.01 11.65 -3.62
CA ASP A 168 12.58 12.76 -2.75
C ASP A 168 12.08 12.29 -1.38
N VAL A 169 11.46 11.09 -1.33
CA VAL A 169 11.01 10.42 -0.09
C VAL A 169 12.18 9.85 0.72
N GLY A 170 13.29 9.52 0.06
CA GLY A 170 14.44 8.84 0.67
C GLY A 170 14.25 7.33 0.82
N GLY A 171 13.34 6.73 0.05
CA GLY A 171 13.05 5.30 0.08
C GLY A 171 12.19 4.84 1.26
N TYR A 172 12.17 3.54 1.50
CA TYR A 172 11.47 2.97 2.66
C TYR A 172 12.34 3.05 3.91
N VAL A 173 11.74 3.51 5.01
CA VAL A 173 12.42 3.59 6.31
C VAL A 173 12.27 2.27 7.06
N ALA A 174 13.40 1.66 7.44
CA ALA A 174 13.42 0.40 8.17
C ALA A 174 13.01 0.59 9.63
N ILE A 175 11.73 0.37 9.94
CA ILE A 175 11.18 0.48 11.30
C ILE A 175 10.54 -0.83 11.75
N LYS A 176 10.80 -1.23 13.01
CA LYS A 176 10.34 -2.51 13.57
C LYS A 176 8.82 -2.62 13.71
N GLY A 177 8.13 -1.51 13.94
CA GLY A 177 6.68 -1.47 14.22
C GLY A 177 5.76 -1.48 12.99
N GLY A 178 6.31 -1.62 11.76
CA GLY A 178 5.53 -1.55 10.51
C GLY A 178 5.16 -0.12 10.13
N ALA A 179 4.22 0.06 9.18
CA ALA A 179 3.84 1.33 8.57
C ALA A 179 4.90 1.96 7.64
N ILE A 180 5.81 1.15 7.11
CA ILE A 180 6.84 1.60 6.16
C ILE A 180 6.21 2.21 4.90
N ASP A 181 5.17 1.57 4.38
CA ASP A 181 4.34 2.02 3.26
C ASP A 181 3.63 3.34 3.58
N TRP A 182 3.00 3.42 4.75
CA TRP A 182 2.29 4.62 5.19
C TRP A 182 3.24 5.82 5.32
N ILE A 183 4.43 5.61 5.90
CA ILE A 183 5.45 6.66 6.04
C ILE A 183 5.88 7.14 4.65
N ALA A 184 6.20 6.23 3.72
CA ALA A 184 6.63 6.59 2.37
C ALA A 184 5.55 7.40 1.63
N VAL A 185 4.29 6.93 1.65
CA VAL A 185 3.16 7.60 0.99
C VAL A 185 2.86 8.96 1.62
N THR A 186 2.90 9.07 2.95
CA THR A 186 2.65 10.35 3.64
C THR A 186 3.80 11.34 3.41
N THR A 187 5.04 10.85 3.37
CA THR A 187 6.22 11.67 3.03
C THR A 187 6.13 12.18 1.59
N ALA A 188 5.68 11.34 0.64
CA ALA A 188 5.46 11.77 -0.74
C ALA A 188 4.47 12.96 -0.81
N ARG A 189 3.33 12.88 -0.11
CA ARG A 189 2.38 14.00 -0.03
C ARG A 189 2.99 15.25 0.63
N MET A 190 3.75 15.06 1.71
CA MET A 190 4.45 16.16 2.40
C MET A 190 5.45 16.87 1.46
N LYS A 191 6.05 16.12 0.51
CA LYS A 191 6.94 16.67 -0.53
C LYS A 191 6.20 17.21 -1.75
N GLY A 192 4.85 17.26 -1.72
CA GLY A 192 4.02 17.86 -2.78
C GLY A 192 3.65 16.89 -3.93
N TRP A 193 3.95 15.61 -3.81
CA TRP A 193 3.54 14.61 -4.77
C TRP A 193 2.06 14.21 -4.58
N GLU A 194 1.36 13.93 -5.67
CA GLU A 194 0.06 13.28 -5.63
C GLU A 194 0.26 11.80 -5.29
N THR A 195 -0.57 11.27 -4.40
CA THR A 195 -0.64 9.84 -4.09
C THR A 195 -2.08 9.36 -4.26
N ARG A 196 -2.29 8.24 -4.96
CA ARG A 196 -3.65 7.80 -5.25
C ARG A 196 -3.75 6.30 -5.44
N THR A 197 -4.76 5.71 -4.81
CA THR A 197 -5.25 4.36 -5.11
C THR A 197 -6.35 4.47 -6.18
N PHE A 198 -6.19 3.73 -7.27
CA PHE A 198 -7.18 3.62 -8.35
C PHE A 198 -8.00 2.35 -8.16
N VAL A 199 -9.32 2.51 -8.07
CA VAL A 199 -10.26 1.42 -7.74
C VAL A 199 -10.78 0.68 -8.98
N GLU A 200 -10.42 1.13 -10.18
CA GLU A 200 -10.85 0.54 -11.44
C GLU A 200 -10.23 -0.83 -11.72
N LYS A 201 -9.15 -1.17 -11.02
CA LYS A 201 -8.54 -2.50 -10.99
C LYS A 201 -8.26 -2.91 -9.56
N VAL A 202 -8.12 -4.22 -9.35
CA VAL A 202 -7.76 -4.81 -8.06
C VAL A 202 -6.58 -5.78 -8.24
N CYS A 203 -5.83 -6.01 -7.18
CA CYS A 203 -4.93 -7.14 -7.06
C CYS A 203 -5.48 -8.13 -6.02
N PHE A 204 -5.04 -9.38 -6.10
CA PHE A 204 -5.47 -10.45 -5.19
C PHE A 204 -4.35 -10.76 -4.22
N HIS A 205 -4.65 -10.70 -2.94
CA HIS A 205 -3.72 -11.03 -1.86
C HIS A 205 -4.06 -12.42 -1.33
N HIS A 206 -3.19 -13.38 -1.57
CA HIS A 206 -3.48 -14.80 -1.28
C HIS A 206 -3.37 -15.15 0.20
N ARG A 207 -2.67 -14.34 0.97
CA ARG A 207 -2.57 -14.52 2.43
C ARG A 207 -3.57 -13.59 3.12
N LYS A 208 -4.45 -14.14 3.96
CA LYS A 208 -5.37 -13.33 4.77
C LYS A 208 -4.61 -12.43 5.75
N ILE A 209 -4.85 -11.12 5.67
CA ILE A 209 -4.28 -10.15 6.59
C ILE A 209 -5.01 -10.27 7.94
N GLY A 210 -4.27 -10.18 9.04
CA GLY A 210 -4.87 -10.17 10.38
C GLY A 210 -5.08 -11.53 11.02
N THR A 211 -4.66 -12.63 10.38
CA THR A 211 -4.61 -13.98 11.01
C THR A 211 -3.46 -14.12 12.02
N GLY A 212 -2.84 -12.99 12.43
CA GLY A 212 -1.91 -13.00 13.56
C GLY A 212 -2.61 -13.43 14.85
N ASN A 213 -1.86 -13.95 15.82
CA ASN A 213 -2.26 -14.57 17.09
C ASN A 213 -3.06 -13.67 18.06
N HIS A 214 -3.80 -12.66 17.58
CA HIS A 214 -4.53 -11.71 18.43
C HIS A 214 -6.04 -11.85 18.23
N SER A 215 -6.79 -11.77 19.36
CA SER A 215 -8.23 -11.62 19.28
C SER A 215 -8.62 -10.36 18.51
N PRO A 216 -9.81 -10.30 17.89
CA PRO A 216 -10.27 -9.09 17.16
C PRO A 216 -10.21 -7.80 17.97
N LEU A 217 -10.52 -7.85 19.26
CA LEU A 217 -10.44 -6.70 20.17
C LEU A 217 -8.98 -6.26 20.41
N MET A 218 -8.07 -7.22 20.64
CA MET A 218 -6.66 -6.91 20.82
C MET A 218 -6.04 -6.35 19.52
N ALA A 219 -6.48 -6.79 18.35
CA ALA A 219 -6.10 -6.20 17.07
C ALA A 219 -6.52 -4.70 17.01
N ARG A 220 -7.75 -4.35 17.44
CA ARG A 220 -8.20 -2.95 17.53
C ARG A 220 -7.33 -2.12 18.48
N PHE A 221 -6.96 -2.67 19.63
CA PHE A 221 -6.03 -2.01 20.57
C PHE A 221 -4.67 -1.74 19.92
N HIS A 222 -4.11 -2.72 19.21
CA HIS A 222 -2.86 -2.54 18.47
C HIS A 222 -2.97 -1.51 17.34
N TYR A 223 -4.12 -1.42 16.65
CA TYR A 223 -4.36 -0.36 15.67
C TYR A 223 -4.38 1.04 16.33
N GLY A 224 -4.95 1.18 17.52
CA GLY A 224 -4.89 2.42 18.29
C GLY A 224 -3.45 2.81 18.66
N ARG A 225 -2.66 1.85 19.15
CA ARG A 225 -1.22 2.05 19.41
C ARG A 225 -0.47 2.46 18.14
N LYS A 226 -0.77 1.83 17.01
CA LYS A 226 -0.16 2.14 15.71
C LYS A 226 -0.52 3.56 15.26
N ALA A 227 -1.76 4.01 15.47
CA ALA A 227 -2.16 5.39 15.18
C ALA A 227 -1.35 6.42 15.99
N TYR A 228 -1.05 6.15 17.27
CA TYR A 228 -0.13 6.97 18.05
C TYR A 228 1.30 6.90 17.53
N TYR A 229 1.78 5.70 17.19
CA TYR A 229 3.13 5.42 16.69
C TYR A 229 3.47 6.21 15.42
N VAL A 230 2.52 6.35 14.50
CA VAL A 230 2.66 7.16 13.29
C VAL A 230 2.33 8.65 13.49
N GLY A 231 2.09 9.09 14.73
CA GLY A 231 1.94 10.49 15.08
C GLY A 231 0.54 11.08 14.89
N GLY A 232 -0.51 10.27 14.84
CA GLY A 232 -1.90 10.71 14.69
C GLY A 232 -2.31 11.79 15.70
N HIS A 233 -3.25 12.67 15.31
CA HIS A 233 -3.75 13.75 16.17
C HIS A 233 -4.73 13.19 17.23
N PRO A 234 -4.57 13.51 18.54
CA PRO A 234 -5.40 12.93 19.60
C PRO A 234 -6.90 13.07 19.36
N LEU A 235 -7.36 14.28 19.01
CA LEU A 235 -8.77 14.53 18.72
C LEU A 235 -9.28 13.70 17.55
N TRP A 236 -8.53 13.64 16.44
CA TRP A 236 -8.91 12.86 15.27
C TRP A 236 -9.03 11.37 15.60
N GLU A 237 -8.02 10.79 16.27
CA GLU A 237 -8.02 9.36 16.57
C GLU A 237 -9.09 8.98 17.58
N THR A 238 -9.39 9.86 18.56
CA THR A 238 -10.49 9.65 19.48
C THR A 238 -11.85 9.65 18.76
N LEU A 239 -12.10 10.66 17.91
CA LEU A 239 -13.32 10.72 17.10
C LEU A 239 -13.43 9.51 16.15
N ARG A 240 -12.32 9.13 15.50
CA ARG A 240 -12.28 7.94 14.64
C ARG A 240 -12.66 6.67 15.40
N GLY A 241 -12.18 6.50 16.64
CA GLY A 241 -12.59 5.40 17.50
C GLY A 241 -14.10 5.40 17.78
N PHE A 242 -14.69 6.57 18.04
CA PHE A 242 -16.15 6.69 18.20
C PHE A 242 -16.92 6.35 16.92
N PHE A 243 -16.44 6.72 15.74
CA PHE A 243 -17.06 6.32 14.48
C PHE A 243 -16.98 4.80 14.25
N GLN A 244 -15.89 4.15 14.70
CA GLN A 244 -15.70 2.71 14.58
C GLN A 244 -16.53 1.89 15.57
N ILE A 245 -17.22 2.51 16.52
CA ILE A 245 -18.15 1.82 17.43
C ILE A 245 -19.27 1.09 16.68
N LYS A 246 -19.62 1.55 15.48
CA LYS A 246 -20.66 0.93 14.63
C LYS A 246 -20.14 -0.28 13.82
N GLU A 247 -18.83 -0.50 13.80
CA GLU A 247 -18.21 -1.61 13.10
C GLU A 247 -18.01 -2.82 14.04
N SER A 248 -17.99 -4.03 13.48
CA SER A 248 -17.72 -5.25 14.26
C SER A 248 -16.27 -5.29 14.78
N PRO A 249 -16.03 -5.68 16.04
CA PRO A 249 -17.02 -6.01 17.11
C PRO A 249 -17.67 -4.75 17.67
N LEU A 250 -19.00 -4.71 17.60
CA LEU A 250 -19.84 -3.58 17.99
C LEU A 250 -19.46 -3.03 19.39
N LEU A 251 -19.43 -1.71 19.53
CA LEU A 251 -19.09 -0.93 20.72
C LEU A 251 -17.66 -1.13 21.22
N LEU A 252 -17.22 -2.35 21.48
CA LEU A 252 -15.93 -2.65 22.10
C LEU A 252 -14.75 -2.35 21.17
N GLY A 253 -14.90 -2.55 19.85
CA GLY A 253 -13.81 -2.32 18.90
C GLY A 253 -13.29 -0.87 18.91
N GLY A 254 -14.21 0.09 18.91
CA GLY A 254 -13.87 1.52 19.02
C GLY A 254 -13.24 1.89 20.35
N LEU A 255 -13.76 1.36 21.47
CA LEU A 255 -13.20 1.59 22.81
C LEU A 255 -11.78 1.02 22.94
N TYR A 256 -11.54 -0.20 22.43
CA TYR A 256 -10.19 -0.79 22.42
C TYR A 256 -9.22 0.01 21.55
N PHE A 257 -9.68 0.54 20.41
CA PHE A 257 -8.87 1.42 19.58
C PHE A 257 -8.48 2.70 20.34
N ILE A 258 -9.45 3.40 20.97
CA ILE A 258 -9.20 4.59 21.78
C ILE A 258 -8.26 4.25 22.94
N GLY A 259 -8.53 3.15 23.66
CA GLY A 259 -7.68 2.67 24.75
C GLY A 259 -6.25 2.42 24.32
N GLY A 260 -6.04 1.79 23.16
CA GLY A 260 -4.72 1.55 22.59
C GLY A 260 -3.96 2.84 22.27
N TYR A 261 -4.64 3.83 21.69
CA TYR A 261 -4.05 5.14 21.39
C TYR A 261 -3.62 5.87 22.66
N TRP A 262 -4.53 6.01 23.63
CA TRP A 262 -4.26 6.73 24.87
C TRP A 262 -3.29 6.01 25.80
N TRP A 263 -3.32 4.67 25.82
CA TRP A 263 -2.28 3.88 26.50
C TRP A 263 -0.88 4.18 25.96
N ALA A 264 -0.72 4.18 24.63
CA ALA A 264 0.55 4.51 24.00
C ALA A 264 0.97 5.98 24.27
N CYS A 265 0.00 6.90 24.39
CA CYS A 265 0.23 8.29 24.75
C CYS A 265 0.74 8.42 26.20
N LEU A 266 0.05 7.79 27.16
CA LEU A 266 0.38 7.85 28.58
C LEU A 266 1.73 7.19 28.89
N THR A 267 2.03 6.07 28.22
CA THR A 267 3.33 5.38 28.34
C THR A 267 4.45 6.07 27.56
N ARG A 268 4.17 7.18 26.86
CA ARG A 268 5.13 7.92 26.05
C ARG A 268 5.87 7.01 25.05
N MET A 269 5.11 6.08 24.43
CA MET A 269 5.68 5.14 23.48
C MET A 269 6.51 5.87 22.41
N HIS A 270 7.70 5.35 22.07
CA HIS A 270 8.57 5.95 21.07
C HIS A 270 7.85 6.06 19.71
N ARG A 271 7.99 7.20 19.04
CA ARG A 271 7.49 7.47 17.68
C ARG A 271 8.67 7.50 16.70
N PRO A 272 8.67 6.66 15.67
CA PRO A 272 9.77 6.62 14.69
C PRO A 272 9.66 7.71 13.62
N VAL A 273 8.52 8.41 13.56
CA VAL A 273 8.26 9.45 12.57
C VAL A 273 8.87 10.78 12.98
N SER A 274 9.36 11.55 12.01
CA SER A 274 9.90 12.89 12.26
C SER A 274 8.82 13.84 12.76
N ARG A 275 9.24 14.91 13.47
CA ARG A 275 8.32 15.96 13.91
C ARG A 275 7.61 16.65 12.75
N GLU A 276 8.31 16.83 11.64
CA GLU A 276 7.78 17.44 10.42
C GLU A 276 6.68 16.57 9.79
N LEU A 277 6.94 15.26 9.61
CA LEU A 277 5.95 14.31 9.08
C LEU A 277 4.72 14.21 9.99
N MET A 278 4.94 14.20 11.31
CA MET A 278 3.85 14.19 12.28
C MET A 278 3.00 15.47 12.21
N ALA A 279 3.62 16.65 12.07
CA ALA A 279 2.91 17.92 11.94
C ALA A 279 2.08 17.94 10.65
N PHE A 280 2.66 17.52 9.53
CA PHE A 280 1.96 17.40 8.26
C PHE A 280 0.76 16.45 8.35
N HIS A 281 0.97 15.24 8.88
CA HIS A 281 -0.10 14.25 9.05
C HIS A 281 -1.26 14.77 9.90
N ARG A 282 -0.96 15.43 11.03
CA ARG A 282 -1.96 16.06 11.89
C ARG A 282 -2.71 17.18 11.18
N ALA A 283 -2.03 17.97 10.38
CA ALA A 283 -2.67 19.02 9.58
C ALA A 283 -3.64 18.42 8.55
N GLU A 284 -3.27 17.32 7.88
CA GLU A 284 -4.18 16.58 6.98
C GLU A 284 -5.42 16.06 7.73
N GLN A 285 -5.23 15.46 8.91
CA GLN A 285 -6.33 14.95 9.73
C GLN A 285 -7.29 16.06 10.16
N MET A 286 -6.76 17.19 10.62
CA MET A 286 -7.56 18.34 11.04
C MET A 286 -8.25 19.03 9.86
N ALA A 287 -7.63 19.06 8.69
CA ALA A 287 -8.28 19.55 7.45
C ALA A 287 -9.47 18.67 7.05
N ARG A 288 -9.34 17.34 7.14
CA ARG A 288 -10.45 16.40 6.89
C ARG A 288 -11.57 16.61 7.91
N LEU A 289 -11.25 16.78 9.19
CA LEU A 289 -12.23 17.04 10.21
C LEU A 289 -13.02 18.32 9.90
N ARG A 290 -12.35 19.42 9.57
CA ARG A 290 -13.00 20.67 9.16
C ARG A 290 -13.91 20.53 7.97
N ASN A 291 -13.51 19.72 6.97
CA ASN A 291 -14.30 19.46 5.78
C ASN A 291 -15.57 18.64 6.05
N LEU A 292 -15.54 17.72 7.05
CA LEU A 292 -16.73 16.99 7.49
C LEU A 292 -17.76 17.91 8.14
N TRP A 293 -17.32 18.99 8.81
CA TRP A 293 -18.21 19.98 9.43
C TRP A 293 -18.72 21.04 8.46
N ARG A 294 -18.01 21.27 7.35
CA ARG A 294 -18.48 22.07 6.24
C ARG A 294 -19.36 21.17 5.36
N ARG A 295 -20.67 21.06 5.67
CA ARG A 295 -21.64 20.34 4.83
C ARG A 295 -21.42 20.75 3.37
N PRO A 296 -21.37 19.80 2.39
CA PRO A 296 -21.47 20.18 1.00
C PRO A 296 -22.84 20.82 0.82
N GLN A 297 -22.84 22.08 0.38
CA GLN A 297 -24.04 22.72 -0.13
C GLN A 297 -24.55 21.81 -1.26
N LYS A 298 -25.66 21.11 -1.04
CA LYS A 298 -26.31 20.33 -2.12
C LYS A 298 -26.48 21.29 -3.30
N SER A 299 -25.82 21.00 -4.41
CA SER A 299 -26.18 21.58 -5.70
C SER A 299 -27.64 21.14 -5.98
N ARG A 300 -28.58 22.01 -5.66
CA ARG A 300 -29.90 21.98 -6.23
C ARG A 300 -29.70 22.52 -7.64
N ASP A 301 -29.46 21.66 -8.61
CA ASP A 301 -29.66 21.93 -10.02
C ASP A 301 -29.05 20.77 -10.81
N ALA A 302 -29.93 19.83 -11.17
CA ALA A 302 -29.96 19.07 -12.41
C ALA A 302 -31.13 18.10 -12.35
N GLY A 303 -32.34 18.70 -12.43
CA GLY A 303 -33.50 17.99 -12.95
C GLY A 303 -33.27 17.76 -14.43
N VAL A 304 -32.73 16.64 -14.82
CA VAL A 304 -32.80 16.17 -16.20
C VAL A 304 -34.15 15.47 -16.34
N ALA A 305 -35.09 16.18 -17.00
CA ALA A 305 -36.35 15.63 -17.46
C ALA A 305 -36.05 14.46 -18.42
N VAL A 306 -36.58 13.30 -18.09
CA VAL A 306 -36.66 12.17 -19.03
C VAL A 306 -37.78 12.48 -20.01
N PRO A 307 -37.56 12.52 -21.34
CA PRO A 307 -38.63 12.63 -22.28
C PRO A 307 -39.36 11.28 -22.38
N SER A 308 -40.63 11.28 -22.01
CA SER A 308 -41.58 10.20 -22.31
C SER A 308 -41.81 10.11 -23.82
N GLY A 309 -41.16 9.16 -24.48
CA GLY A 309 -41.52 8.76 -25.86
C GLY A 309 -42.62 7.73 -25.83
N LYS A 310 -43.85 8.15 -26.06
CA LYS A 310 -44.93 7.28 -26.50
C LYS A 310 -44.97 7.27 -28.03
N GLY A 311 -45.16 6.07 -28.58
CA GLY A 311 -45.87 5.86 -29.85
C GLY A 311 -44.96 5.65 -31.07
N VAL A 312 -44.94 4.58 -31.72
CA VAL A 312 -45.79 3.82 -32.63
C VAL A 312 -45.08 2.52 -32.93
#